data_30edce40a8d9d03e3e6531eebb27a507
#
_entry.id   30edce40a8d9d03e3e6531eebb27a507
#
_cell.length_a   1.000
_cell.length_b   1.000
_cell.length_c   1.000
_cell.angle_alpha   90.00
_cell.angle_beta   90.00
_cell.angle_gamma   90.00
#
_symmetry.space_group_name_H-M   'P 1'
#
loop_
_entity.id
_entity.type
_entity.pdbx_description
1 polymer ?
#
loop_
_entity_poly.entity_id
_entity_poly.type
_entity_poly.pdbx_seq_one_letter_code
_entity_poly.pdbx_strand_id
1 'polypeptide(L)' 'MYRVEWIDDHADFRVKEGFKTSAEAHDWIKKHKLDPVFDCAMVFCNLDDESLKDFN' A
#
# COMPACT_ATOMS: atom_id res chain seq x y z
N MET A 1 -2.49 -3.28 9.77
CA MET A 1 -2.47 -3.72 8.36
C MET A 1 -1.97 -2.60 7.48
N TYR A 2 -1.42 -2.97 6.33
CA TYR A 2 -0.87 -1.99 5.39
C TYR A 2 -1.52 -2.15 4.04
N ARG A 3 -1.51 -1.09 3.24
CA ARG A 3 -2.01 -1.12 1.88
C ARG A 3 -1.04 -0.42 0.94
N VAL A 4 -1.13 -0.79 -0.33
CA VAL A 4 -0.36 -0.15 -1.39
C VAL A 4 -1.33 0.60 -2.29
N GLU A 5 -1.00 1.84 -2.61
CA GLU A 5 -1.80 2.65 -3.54
C GLU A 5 -0.89 3.05 -4.69
N TRP A 6 -1.41 2.96 -5.90
CA TRP A 6 -0.64 3.34 -7.09
C TRP A 6 -1.58 3.76 -8.20
N ILE A 7 -0.98 4.34 -9.25
CA ILE A 7 -1.72 4.73 -10.45
C ILE A 7 -1.20 3.86 -11.59
N ASP A 8 -2.10 3.16 -12.28
CA ASP A 8 -1.71 2.26 -13.34
C ASP A 8 -1.49 2.98 -14.67
N ASP A 9 -1.20 2.20 -15.73
CA ASP A 9 -0.90 2.74 -17.04
C ASP A 9 -2.07 3.50 -17.67
N HIS A 10 -3.27 3.22 -17.20
CA HIS A 10 -4.48 3.89 -17.68
C HIS A 10 -4.84 5.11 -16.85
N ALA A 11 -3.95 5.50 -15.95
CA ALA A 11 -4.18 6.60 -15.00
C ALA A 11 -5.31 6.31 -14.01
N ASP A 12 -5.58 5.03 -13.77
CA ASP A 12 -6.58 4.62 -12.80
C ASP A 12 -5.94 4.41 -11.43
N PHE A 13 -6.61 4.92 -10.41
CA PHE A 13 -6.16 4.75 -9.04
C PHE A 13 -6.44 3.32 -8.59
N ARG A 14 -5.39 2.66 -8.06
CA ARG A 14 -5.48 1.27 -7.61
C ARG A 14 -5.05 1.13 -6.16
N VAL A 15 -5.66 0.19 -5.46
CA VAL A 15 -5.34 -0.09 -4.07
C VAL A 15 -5.27 -1.59 -3.86
N LYS A 16 -4.25 -2.03 -3.11
CA LYS A 16 -4.13 -3.43 -2.69
C LYS A 16 -3.95 -3.44 -1.17
N GLU A 17 -4.83 -4.12 -0.47
CA GLU A 17 -4.80 -4.21 0.99
C GLU A 17 -4.46 -5.62 1.46
N GLY A 18 -4.37 -5.79 2.78
CA GLY A 18 -4.18 -7.11 3.37
C GLY A 18 -2.75 -7.46 3.69
N PHE A 19 -1.84 -6.51 3.65
CA PHE A 19 -0.45 -6.76 4.04
C PHE A 19 -0.30 -6.63 5.55
N LYS A 20 0.32 -7.62 6.17
CA LYS A 20 0.52 -7.62 7.62
C LYS A 20 1.63 -6.67 8.05
N THR A 21 2.64 -6.51 7.21
CA THR A 21 3.78 -5.66 7.50
C THR A 21 4.10 -4.77 6.30
N SER A 22 4.82 -3.68 6.57
CA SER A 22 5.27 -2.80 5.48
C SER A 22 6.25 -3.51 4.56
N ALA A 23 7.05 -4.44 5.11
CA ALA A 23 7.99 -5.21 4.31
C ALA A 23 7.26 -6.06 3.26
N GLU A 24 6.14 -6.68 3.64
CA GLU A 24 5.34 -7.44 2.69
C GLU A 24 4.80 -6.56 1.58
N ALA A 25 4.33 -5.36 1.94
CA ALA A 25 3.82 -4.42 0.96
C ALA A 25 4.90 -3.98 -0.02
N HIS A 26 6.09 -3.69 0.49
CA HIS A 26 7.21 -3.30 -0.37
C HIS A 26 7.65 -4.44 -1.28
N ASP A 27 7.65 -5.68 -0.79
CA ASP A 27 7.97 -6.85 -1.60
C ASP A 27 6.95 -7.02 -2.73
N TRP A 28 5.69 -6.80 -2.44
CA TRP A 28 4.64 -6.89 -3.44
C TRP A 28 4.86 -5.87 -4.56
N ILE A 29 5.24 -4.65 -4.20
CA ILE A 29 5.56 -3.60 -5.17
C ILE A 29 6.69 -4.06 -6.09
N LYS A 30 7.74 -4.64 -5.51
CA LYS A 30 8.88 -5.13 -6.30
C LYS A 30 8.47 -6.26 -7.23
N LYS A 31 7.66 -7.19 -6.73
CA LYS A 31 7.21 -8.33 -7.53
C LYS A 31 6.39 -7.90 -8.74
N HIS A 32 5.61 -6.87 -8.58
CA HIS A 32 4.75 -6.38 -9.65
C HIS A 32 5.40 -5.26 -10.47
N LYS A 33 6.69 -5.00 -10.19
CA LYS A 33 7.49 -4.02 -10.92
C LYS A 33 6.84 -2.64 -10.95
N LEU A 34 6.17 -2.27 -9.88
CA LEU A 34 5.61 -0.95 -9.74
C LEU A 34 6.72 0.04 -9.42
N ASP A 35 6.69 1.17 -10.07
CA ASP A 35 7.72 2.19 -9.89
C ASP A 35 7.19 3.28 -8.97
N PRO A 36 7.90 3.62 -7.87
CA PRO A 36 7.44 4.70 -6.99
C PRO A 36 7.33 6.05 -7.68
N VAL A 37 8.09 6.25 -8.75
CA VAL A 37 8.08 7.52 -9.47
C VAL A 37 7.00 7.52 -10.55
N PHE A 38 6.99 6.51 -11.43
CA PHE A 38 6.04 6.46 -12.55
C PHE A 38 4.64 6.05 -12.12
N ASP A 39 4.55 5.09 -11.21
CA ASP A 39 3.25 4.57 -10.78
C ASP A 39 2.78 5.20 -9.49
N CYS A 40 3.60 6.06 -8.91
CA CYS A 40 3.30 6.70 -7.63
C CYS A 40 2.97 5.67 -6.55
N ALA A 41 3.64 4.50 -6.59
CA ALA A 41 3.38 3.43 -5.65
C ALA A 41 3.83 3.81 -4.25
N MET A 42 2.91 3.74 -3.30
CA MET A 42 3.19 4.11 -1.91
C MET A 42 2.55 3.12 -0.96
N VAL A 43 3.20 2.94 0.18
CA VAL A 43 2.70 2.07 1.24
C VAL A 43 2.11 2.94 2.34
N PHE A 44 0.90 2.60 2.76
CA PHE A 44 0.21 3.32 3.83
C PHE A 44 -0.18 2.36 4.93
N CYS A 45 -0.14 2.85 6.16
CA CYS A 45 -0.69 2.13 7.29
C CYS A 45 -2.21 2.28 7.27
N ASN A 46 -2.91 1.16 7.41
CA ASN A 46 -4.36 1.17 7.41
C ASN A 46 -4.85 1.69 8.75
N LEU A 47 -5.49 2.84 8.76
CA LEU A 47 -5.90 3.51 9.97
C LEU A 47 -7.12 2.89 10.64
N ASP A 48 -7.73 1.91 10.00
CA ASP A 48 -8.84 1.18 10.59
C ASP A 48 -8.39 0.08 11.54
N ASP A 49 -7.09 -0.04 11.74
CA ASP A 49 -6.50 -1.02 12.63
C ASP A 49 -6.99 -0.79 14.06
N GLU A 50 -7.28 -1.89 14.75
CA GLU A 50 -7.74 -1.84 16.13
C GLU A 50 -6.76 -1.14 17.07
N SER A 51 -5.48 -1.21 16.77
CA SER A 51 -4.47 -0.57 17.60
C SER A 51 -4.69 0.93 17.74
N LEU A 52 -5.36 1.54 16.77
CA LEU A 52 -5.66 2.97 16.83
C LEU A 52 -6.73 3.30 17.84
N LYS A 53 -7.59 2.35 18.15
CA LYS A 53 -8.66 2.56 19.12
C LYS A 53 -8.10 2.72 20.53
N ASP A 54 -6.93 2.18 20.77
CA ASP A 54 -6.30 2.24 22.08
C ASP A 54 -5.79 3.64 22.41
N PHE A 55 -5.67 4.48 21.43
CA PHE A 55 -5.24 5.86 21.65
C PHE A 55 -6.38 6.77 22.10
N ASN A 56 -7.57 6.31 21.96
CA ASN A 56 -8.74 7.07 22.37
C ASN A 56 -9.24 6.60 23.74
#